data_eda01533a7e00453d1ace42d2b3ecb56
#
_entry.id   eda01533a7e00453d1ace42d2b3ecb56
#
_cell.length_a   1.000
_cell.length_b   1.000
_cell.length_c   1.000
_cell.angle_alpha   90.00
_cell.angle_beta   90.00
_cell.angle_gamma   90.00
#
_symmetry.space_group_name_H-M   'P 1'
#
loop_
_entity.id
_entity.type
_entity.pdbx_description
1 polymer ?
#
loop_
_entity_poly.entity_id
_entity_poly.type
_entity_poly.pdbx_seq_one_letter_code
_entity_poly.pdbx_strand_id
1 'polypeptide(L)'
;MLAPFSNREYRLLIAAVTLSIFADGMFAVVLAMQVIELNNDPVSLSIVTTCFGGALVAFVLVGGIAADRFPQRAIIIAVEAVNVLASTAIAALGIIGALQIWHLAVGAAALGAAAAFFFPAYSAILPRILPPEQLLAANGVEGVVRPVFQRAIGPAAAGVIVGATFPALGAVAVAALFAVGLVLLVVTRPSLKPNAAQASTHVLRDLRDGFVFVLGTPWLLWTLLFASIFVLVVLGPIEVLLPFIAKDRFADGARMYGFILAFFGLGSALGALTVSSGRMPRRYLSVMMAMWSLGAIPLVVFGFTSSFAVMAVATFVIGFTDGTGMVIWGTLLQRRVPTAMLGRVSSLDFFVSLAFMPVSFAIVGPLSKVVSIQTIFLIAGIVPVLVAAVAVWAAGMRRDELAHPLR
;
A
#
# COMPACT_ATOMS: atom_id res chain seq x y z
N MET A 1 -17.76 3.12 -17.03
CA MET A 1 -16.68 3.80 -16.28
C MET A 1 -16.81 5.33 -16.18
N LEU A 2 -17.30 6.04 -17.19
CA LEU A 2 -17.33 7.51 -17.16
C LEU A 2 -18.54 8.14 -16.43
N ALA A 3 -19.59 7.37 -16.08
CA ALA A 3 -20.79 7.87 -15.44
C ALA A 3 -20.56 8.71 -14.14
N PRO A 4 -19.65 8.33 -13.21
CA PRO A 4 -19.40 9.12 -12.02
C PRO A 4 -18.85 10.52 -12.30
N PHE A 5 -18.15 10.71 -13.44
CA PHE A 5 -17.58 12.00 -13.82
C PHE A 5 -18.63 13.03 -14.28
N SER A 6 -19.89 12.65 -14.45
CA SER A 6 -20.99 13.62 -14.64
C SER A 6 -21.24 14.46 -13.35
N ASN A 7 -20.92 13.90 -12.18
CA ASN A 7 -21.04 14.59 -10.90
C ASN A 7 -19.82 15.48 -10.66
N ARG A 8 -20.03 16.80 -10.49
CA ARG A 8 -18.97 17.79 -10.23
C ARG A 8 -18.24 17.50 -8.93
N GLU A 9 -18.93 17.10 -7.89
CA GLU A 9 -18.36 16.84 -6.57
C GLU A 9 -17.44 15.63 -6.60
N TYR A 10 -17.84 14.58 -7.33
CA TYR A 10 -16.99 13.41 -7.54
C TYR A 10 -15.73 13.78 -8.34
N ARG A 11 -15.84 14.59 -9.41
CA ARG A 11 -14.67 15.01 -10.18
C ARG A 11 -13.64 15.74 -9.34
N LEU A 12 -14.07 16.64 -8.47
CA LEU A 12 -13.18 17.40 -7.59
C LEU A 12 -12.58 16.50 -6.50
N LEU A 13 -13.38 15.62 -5.92
CA LEU A 13 -12.90 14.66 -4.94
C LEU A 13 -11.86 13.72 -5.54
N ILE A 14 -12.15 13.09 -6.68
CA ILE A 14 -11.21 12.14 -7.31
C ILE A 14 -9.94 12.84 -7.81
N ALA A 15 -10.03 14.08 -8.28
CA ALA A 15 -8.87 14.88 -8.66
C ALA A 15 -7.98 15.17 -7.43
N ALA A 16 -8.57 15.61 -6.31
CA ALA A 16 -7.82 15.81 -5.06
C ALA A 16 -7.16 14.51 -4.59
N VAL A 17 -7.93 13.43 -4.53
CA VAL A 17 -7.43 12.10 -4.11
C VAL A 17 -6.33 11.58 -5.06
N THR A 18 -6.44 11.83 -6.37
CA THR A 18 -5.39 11.45 -7.33
C THR A 18 -4.09 12.21 -7.06
N LEU A 19 -4.17 13.50 -6.75
CA LEU A 19 -3.00 14.31 -6.39
C LEU A 19 -2.36 13.82 -5.10
N SER A 20 -3.16 13.50 -4.08
CA SER A 20 -2.66 12.95 -2.80
C SER A 20 -2.00 11.60 -3.01
N ILE A 21 -2.62 10.69 -3.75
CA ILE A 21 -2.06 9.36 -4.10
C ILE A 21 -0.75 9.51 -4.88
N PHE A 22 -0.69 10.49 -5.79
CA PHE A 22 0.54 10.80 -6.53
C PHE A 22 1.64 11.33 -5.60
N ALA A 23 1.30 12.24 -4.69
CA ALA A 23 2.21 12.76 -3.67
C ALA A 23 2.74 11.64 -2.74
N ASP A 24 1.88 10.72 -2.29
CA ASP A 24 2.28 9.54 -1.51
C ASP A 24 3.30 8.68 -2.26
N GLY A 25 3.07 8.43 -3.55
CA GLY A 25 3.99 7.66 -4.38
C GLY A 25 5.35 8.36 -4.56
N MET A 26 5.35 9.69 -4.69
CA MET A 26 6.58 10.48 -4.73
C MET A 26 7.29 10.46 -3.37
N PHE A 27 6.53 10.58 -2.27
CA PHE A 27 7.09 10.67 -0.92
C PHE A 27 7.92 9.45 -0.56
N ALA A 28 7.55 8.25 -0.98
CA ALA A 28 8.33 7.03 -0.72
C ALA A 28 9.79 7.15 -1.21
N VAL A 29 9.99 7.64 -2.43
CA VAL A 29 11.33 7.85 -3.01
C VAL A 29 12.04 9.04 -2.34
N VAL A 30 11.34 10.16 -2.14
CA VAL A 30 11.89 11.37 -1.52
C VAL A 30 12.39 11.06 -0.10
N LEU A 31 11.58 10.36 0.69
CA LEU A 31 11.92 9.99 2.06
C LEU A 31 13.19 9.13 2.11
N ALA A 32 13.25 8.09 1.28
CA ALA A 32 14.39 7.20 1.22
C ALA A 32 15.68 7.96 0.83
N MET A 33 15.58 8.82 -0.19
CA MET A 33 16.74 9.60 -0.65
C MET A 33 17.17 10.66 0.37
N GLN A 34 16.25 11.29 1.12
CA GLN A 34 16.60 12.20 2.21
C GLN A 34 17.31 11.50 3.36
N VAL A 35 16.83 10.29 3.74
CA VAL A 35 17.55 9.50 4.77
C VAL A 35 18.95 9.15 4.30
N ILE A 36 19.10 8.72 3.04
CA ILE A 36 20.40 8.38 2.47
C ILE A 36 21.36 9.57 2.43
N GLU A 37 20.85 10.77 2.12
CA GLU A 37 21.64 12.00 2.09
C GLU A 37 22.11 12.41 3.50
N LEU A 38 21.25 12.28 4.51
CA LEU A 38 21.56 12.65 5.91
C LEU A 38 22.45 11.61 6.60
N ASN A 39 22.13 10.35 6.40
CA ASN A 39 22.84 9.23 7.02
C ASN A 39 22.70 7.98 6.14
N ASN A 40 23.77 7.63 5.44
CA ASN A 40 23.79 6.47 4.53
C ASN A 40 23.81 5.14 5.31
N ASP A 41 22.79 4.94 6.16
CA ASP A 41 22.66 3.75 7.02
C ASP A 41 21.23 3.17 6.91
N PRO A 42 21.08 1.90 6.49
CA PRO A 42 19.78 1.21 6.46
C PRO A 42 19.02 1.23 7.79
N VAL A 43 19.72 1.29 8.94
CA VAL A 43 19.07 1.40 10.25
C VAL A 43 18.27 2.70 10.38
N SER A 44 18.81 3.81 9.87
CA SER A 44 18.12 5.10 9.89
C SER A 44 16.83 5.06 9.08
N LEU A 45 16.84 4.44 7.90
CA LEU A 45 15.63 4.27 7.09
C LEU A 45 14.65 3.29 7.74
N SER A 46 15.15 2.21 8.36
CA SER A 46 14.32 1.30 9.17
C SER A 46 13.55 2.04 10.26
N ILE A 47 14.20 2.93 11.00
CA ILE A 47 13.54 3.73 12.06
C ILE A 47 12.43 4.59 11.47
N VAL A 48 12.72 5.32 10.40
CA VAL A 48 11.76 6.25 9.78
C VAL A 48 10.56 5.50 9.20
N THR A 49 10.80 4.41 8.46
CA THR A 49 9.71 3.58 7.88
C THR A 49 8.92 2.84 8.96
N THR A 50 9.58 2.41 10.06
CA THR A 50 8.89 1.81 11.22
C THR A 50 7.97 2.82 11.89
N CYS A 51 8.35 4.08 12.00
CA CYS A 51 7.49 5.13 12.54
C CYS A 51 6.24 5.34 11.67
N PHE A 52 6.37 5.33 10.34
CA PHE A 52 5.23 5.37 9.43
C PHE A 52 4.31 4.16 9.62
N GLY A 53 4.85 2.95 9.48
CA GLY A 53 4.08 1.71 9.58
C GLY A 53 3.48 1.50 10.97
N GLY A 54 4.24 1.80 12.02
CA GLY A 54 3.79 1.72 13.41
C GLY A 54 2.61 2.65 13.70
N ALA A 55 2.69 3.91 13.24
CA ALA A 55 1.60 4.86 13.38
C ALA A 55 0.36 4.42 12.56
N LEU A 56 0.55 3.96 11.32
CA LEU A 56 -0.54 3.44 10.50
C LEU A 56 -1.29 2.31 11.22
N VAL A 57 -0.58 1.30 11.71
CA VAL A 57 -1.18 0.15 12.40
C VAL A 57 -1.81 0.55 13.73
N ALA A 58 -1.16 1.41 14.51
CA ALA A 58 -1.68 1.87 15.80
C ALA A 58 -3.01 2.64 15.67
N PHE A 59 -3.16 3.43 14.60
CA PHE A 59 -4.32 4.29 14.42
C PHE A 59 -5.40 3.74 13.49
N VAL A 60 -5.18 2.63 12.77
CA VAL A 60 -6.12 2.12 11.76
C VAL A 60 -7.50 1.79 12.33
N LEU A 61 -7.56 1.20 13.52
CA LEU A 61 -8.83 0.90 14.19
C LEU A 61 -9.53 2.17 14.67
N VAL A 62 -8.76 3.15 15.16
CA VAL A 62 -9.27 4.45 15.58
C VAL A 62 -9.82 5.23 14.39
N GLY A 63 -9.14 5.15 13.24
CA GLY A 63 -9.57 5.77 11.98
C GLY A 63 -10.94 5.25 11.51
N GLY A 64 -11.17 3.93 11.61
CA GLY A 64 -12.47 3.33 11.33
C GLY A 64 -13.58 3.89 12.22
N ILE A 65 -13.36 3.91 13.53
CA ILE A 65 -14.32 4.48 14.50
C ILE A 65 -14.57 5.98 14.24
N ALA A 66 -13.51 6.72 13.90
CA ALA A 66 -13.64 8.14 13.58
C ALA A 66 -14.49 8.37 12.33
N ALA A 67 -14.32 7.55 11.28
CA ALA A 67 -15.10 7.66 10.04
C ALA A 67 -16.61 7.44 10.25
N ASP A 68 -16.98 6.64 11.26
CA ASP A 68 -18.37 6.40 11.63
C ASP A 68 -18.98 7.55 12.46
N ARG A 69 -18.17 8.24 13.27
CA ARG A 69 -18.63 9.23 14.25
C ARG A 69 -18.52 10.67 13.78
N PHE A 70 -17.53 10.98 12.94
CA PHE A 70 -17.25 12.34 12.50
C PHE A 70 -17.60 12.53 11.01
N PRO A 71 -17.84 13.78 10.57
CA PRO A 71 -18.06 14.06 9.16
C PRO A 71 -16.83 13.64 8.32
N GLN A 72 -17.00 12.68 7.41
CA GLN A 72 -15.93 12.08 6.61
C GLN A 72 -15.10 13.15 5.86
N ARG A 73 -15.78 14.19 5.35
CA ARG A 73 -15.11 15.32 4.70
C ARG A 73 -14.15 16.05 5.64
N ALA A 74 -14.54 16.27 6.89
CA ALA A 74 -13.68 16.92 7.88
C ALA A 74 -12.44 16.07 8.18
N ILE A 75 -12.61 14.75 8.25
CA ILE A 75 -11.50 13.81 8.43
C ILE A 75 -10.53 13.91 7.23
N ILE A 76 -11.04 13.83 5.99
CA ILE A 76 -10.19 13.88 4.79
C ILE A 76 -9.44 15.22 4.69
N ILE A 77 -10.08 16.34 5.01
CA ILE A 77 -9.43 17.67 5.06
C ILE A 77 -8.35 17.70 6.16
N ALA A 78 -8.62 17.16 7.35
CA ALA A 78 -7.65 17.12 8.45
C ALA A 78 -6.44 16.25 8.08
N VAL A 79 -6.66 15.09 7.47
CA VAL A 79 -5.61 14.22 6.94
C VAL A 79 -4.73 14.97 5.95
N GLU A 80 -5.36 15.65 4.97
CA GLU A 80 -4.62 16.39 3.95
C GLU A 80 -3.86 17.58 4.54
N ALA A 81 -4.42 18.25 5.54
CA ALA A 81 -3.71 19.32 6.27
C ALA A 81 -2.47 18.77 7.01
N VAL A 82 -2.56 17.60 7.62
CA VAL A 82 -1.41 16.92 8.24
C VAL A 82 -0.36 16.57 7.19
N ASN A 83 -0.77 16.04 6.04
CA ASN A 83 0.14 15.71 4.93
C ASN A 83 0.88 16.96 4.42
N VAL A 84 0.17 18.09 4.24
CA VAL A 84 0.76 19.38 3.84
C VAL A 84 1.74 19.87 4.90
N LEU A 85 1.36 19.88 6.16
CA LEU A 85 2.21 20.39 7.25
C LEU A 85 3.48 19.55 7.41
N ALA A 86 3.34 18.21 7.43
CA ALA A 86 4.48 17.31 7.59
C ALA A 86 5.46 17.42 6.41
N SER A 87 4.94 17.37 5.16
CA SER A 87 5.79 17.45 3.96
C SER A 87 6.43 18.83 3.80
N THR A 88 5.71 19.92 4.13
CA THR A 88 6.26 21.29 4.11
C THR A 88 7.36 21.46 5.16
N ALA A 89 7.17 20.92 6.37
CA ALA A 89 8.19 20.98 7.41
C ALA A 89 9.47 20.22 6.98
N ILE A 90 9.31 19.02 6.42
CA ILE A 90 10.42 18.23 5.87
C ILE A 90 11.15 19.00 4.76
N ALA A 91 10.40 19.59 3.82
CA ALA A 91 10.95 20.36 2.72
C ALA A 91 11.71 21.60 3.22
N ALA A 92 11.11 22.38 4.11
CA ALA A 92 11.71 23.59 4.66
C ALA A 92 13.00 23.28 5.42
N LEU A 93 12.96 22.29 6.32
CA LEU A 93 14.13 21.86 7.07
C LEU A 93 15.23 21.31 6.16
N GLY A 94 14.87 20.61 5.09
CA GLY A 94 15.81 20.11 4.10
C GLY A 94 16.51 21.22 3.33
N ILE A 95 15.77 22.25 2.90
CA ILE A 95 16.33 23.40 2.15
C ILE A 95 17.30 24.22 3.00
N ILE A 96 16.96 24.47 4.28
CA ILE A 96 17.84 25.24 5.18
C ILE A 96 18.97 24.40 5.79
N GLY A 97 19.07 23.10 5.45
CA GLY A 97 20.12 22.20 5.96
C GLY A 97 19.98 21.83 7.42
N ALA A 98 18.79 22.02 8.03
CA ALA A 98 18.52 21.70 9.44
C ALA A 98 17.79 20.36 9.63
N LEU A 99 17.53 19.62 8.55
CA LEU A 99 16.82 18.35 8.58
C LEU A 99 17.66 17.29 9.31
N GLN A 100 17.00 16.51 10.16
CA GLN A 100 17.60 15.40 10.90
C GLN A 100 16.70 14.16 10.81
N ILE A 101 17.25 12.98 11.08
CA ILE A 101 16.51 11.69 11.01
C ILE A 101 15.25 11.70 11.88
N TRP A 102 15.28 12.29 13.07
CA TRP A 102 14.11 12.33 13.94
C TRP A 102 12.97 13.22 13.38
N HIS A 103 13.29 14.27 12.63
CA HIS A 103 12.26 15.06 11.92
C HIS A 103 11.55 14.20 10.87
N LEU A 104 12.33 13.40 10.13
CA LEU A 104 11.77 12.45 9.16
C LEU A 104 10.92 11.37 9.84
N ALA A 105 11.36 10.86 11.00
CA ALA A 105 10.62 9.87 11.76
C ALA A 105 9.28 10.42 12.28
N VAL A 106 9.26 11.65 12.80
CA VAL A 106 8.03 12.32 13.26
C VAL A 106 7.10 12.62 12.07
N GLY A 107 7.64 13.15 10.97
CA GLY A 107 6.88 13.39 9.74
C GLY A 107 6.29 12.10 9.16
N ALA A 108 7.07 11.04 9.10
CA ALA A 108 6.62 9.72 8.65
C ALA A 108 5.52 9.14 9.57
N ALA A 109 5.65 9.28 10.90
CA ALA A 109 4.61 8.89 11.85
C ALA A 109 3.32 9.68 11.64
N ALA A 110 3.41 10.99 11.41
CA ALA A 110 2.25 11.84 11.13
C ALA A 110 1.53 11.42 9.84
N LEU A 111 2.29 11.14 8.77
CA LEU A 111 1.74 10.66 7.49
C LEU A 111 1.14 9.25 7.63
N GLY A 112 1.78 8.35 8.38
CA GLY A 112 1.23 7.02 8.66
C GLY A 112 -0.08 7.08 9.46
N ALA A 113 -0.14 7.92 10.50
CA ALA A 113 -1.37 8.17 11.24
C ALA A 113 -2.46 8.76 10.33
N ALA A 114 -2.13 9.77 9.52
CA ALA A 114 -3.05 10.37 8.56
C ALA A 114 -3.64 9.33 7.59
N ALA A 115 -2.80 8.46 7.03
CA ALA A 115 -3.22 7.37 6.15
C ALA A 115 -4.22 6.41 6.82
N ALA A 116 -4.08 6.14 8.13
CA ALA A 116 -5.00 5.30 8.90
C ALA A 116 -6.42 5.87 8.97
N PHE A 117 -6.58 7.19 8.93
CA PHE A 117 -7.90 7.84 8.92
C PHE A 117 -8.45 8.02 7.50
N PHE A 118 -7.57 8.16 6.51
CA PHE A 118 -7.98 8.45 5.13
C PHE A 118 -8.87 7.36 4.53
N PHE A 119 -8.42 6.10 4.56
CA PHE A 119 -9.09 5.00 3.87
C PHE A 119 -10.53 4.76 4.33
N PRO A 120 -10.82 4.67 5.64
CA PRO A 120 -12.20 4.51 6.12
C PRO A 120 -13.07 5.71 5.75
N ALA A 121 -12.56 6.94 5.92
CA ALA A 121 -13.32 8.16 5.62
C ALA A 121 -13.65 8.30 4.13
N TYR A 122 -12.68 7.98 3.25
CA TYR A 122 -12.88 8.00 1.81
C TYR A 122 -13.89 6.95 1.33
N SER A 123 -13.80 5.72 1.84
CA SER A 123 -14.76 4.67 1.50
C SER A 123 -16.18 5.01 1.96
N ALA A 124 -16.32 5.68 3.10
CA ALA A 124 -17.61 6.08 3.65
C ALA A 124 -18.23 7.31 2.97
N ILE A 125 -17.44 8.19 2.33
CA ILE A 125 -17.97 9.39 1.66
C ILE A 125 -18.52 9.10 0.26
N LEU A 126 -17.99 8.09 -0.47
CA LEU A 126 -18.38 7.78 -1.85
C LEU A 126 -19.89 7.49 -2.01
N PRO A 127 -20.54 6.64 -1.18
CA PRO A 127 -21.96 6.36 -1.29
C PRO A 127 -22.86 7.57 -0.95
N ARG A 128 -22.29 8.62 -0.33
CA ARG A 128 -23.00 9.87 -0.01
C ARG A 128 -22.98 10.87 -1.17
N ILE A 129 -22.05 10.74 -2.09
CA ILE A 129 -21.87 11.60 -3.26
C ILE A 129 -22.50 10.97 -4.49
N LEU A 130 -22.31 9.65 -4.67
CA LEU A 130 -22.73 8.92 -5.85
C LEU A 130 -23.97 8.03 -5.58
N PRO A 131 -24.81 7.81 -6.58
CA PRO A 131 -25.87 6.80 -6.50
C PRO A 131 -25.25 5.38 -6.54
N PRO A 132 -25.97 4.36 -5.99
CA PRO A 132 -25.43 2.99 -5.91
C PRO A 132 -24.96 2.42 -7.23
N GLU A 133 -25.63 2.73 -8.36
CA GLU A 133 -25.33 2.25 -9.71
C GLU A 133 -23.97 2.73 -10.22
N GLN A 134 -23.43 3.83 -9.66
CA GLN A 134 -22.17 4.44 -10.07
C GLN A 134 -21.00 4.03 -9.18
N LEU A 135 -21.24 3.41 -8.02
CA LEU A 135 -20.18 3.04 -7.06
C LEU A 135 -19.20 2.02 -7.65
N LEU A 136 -19.69 1.06 -8.42
CA LEU A 136 -18.81 0.09 -9.10
C LEU A 136 -17.85 0.77 -10.07
N ALA A 137 -18.34 1.77 -10.82
CA ALA A 137 -17.52 2.53 -11.74
C ALA A 137 -16.49 3.41 -11.01
N ALA A 138 -16.87 4.03 -9.89
CA ALA A 138 -15.98 4.84 -9.05
C ALA A 138 -14.85 3.99 -8.43
N ASN A 139 -15.17 2.81 -7.89
CA ASN A 139 -14.18 1.87 -7.40
C ASN A 139 -13.25 1.36 -8.51
N GLY A 140 -13.79 1.18 -9.73
CA GLY A 140 -12.99 0.84 -10.90
C GLY A 140 -11.98 1.94 -11.27
N VAL A 141 -12.36 3.20 -11.17
CA VAL A 141 -11.44 4.35 -11.37
C VAL A 141 -10.33 4.33 -10.31
N GLU A 142 -10.66 4.13 -9.05
CA GLU A 142 -9.67 4.05 -7.96
C GLU A 142 -8.72 2.86 -8.16
N GLY A 143 -9.24 1.72 -8.60
CA GLY A 143 -8.44 0.53 -8.93
C GLY A 143 -7.40 0.76 -10.03
N VAL A 144 -7.57 1.79 -10.87
CA VAL A 144 -6.58 2.23 -11.87
C VAL A 144 -5.68 3.32 -11.31
N VAL A 145 -6.26 4.32 -10.63
CA VAL A 145 -5.53 5.48 -10.12
C VAL A 145 -4.42 5.08 -9.14
N ARG A 146 -4.70 4.17 -8.20
CA ARG A 146 -3.69 3.75 -7.21
C ARG A 146 -2.47 3.08 -7.83
N PRO A 147 -2.56 2.00 -8.60
CA PRO A 147 -1.36 1.38 -9.19
C PRO A 147 -0.61 2.34 -10.09
N VAL A 148 -1.32 3.16 -10.87
CA VAL A 148 -0.70 4.06 -11.85
C VAL A 148 -0.02 5.24 -11.17
N PHE A 149 -0.71 5.98 -10.30
CA PHE A 149 -0.17 7.21 -9.73
C PHE A 149 0.68 6.96 -8.49
N GLN A 150 0.28 6.09 -7.58
CA GLN A 150 1.01 5.83 -6.33
C GLN A 150 2.23 4.93 -6.55
N ARG A 151 2.07 3.87 -7.39
CA ARG A 151 3.11 2.85 -7.51
C ARG A 151 3.96 2.93 -8.78
N ALA A 152 3.50 3.68 -9.82
CA ALA A 152 4.27 3.84 -11.05
C ALA A 152 4.73 5.28 -11.29
N ILE A 153 3.82 6.21 -11.58
CA ILE A 153 4.18 7.58 -12.00
C ILE A 153 4.79 8.38 -10.84
N GLY A 154 4.27 8.23 -9.61
CA GLY A 154 4.77 8.94 -8.43
C GLY A 154 6.25 8.66 -8.16
N PRO A 155 6.63 7.40 -7.94
CA PRO A 155 8.04 7.03 -7.74
C PRO A 155 8.94 7.45 -8.90
N ALA A 156 8.50 7.26 -10.16
CA ALA A 156 9.26 7.68 -11.34
C ALA A 156 9.50 9.19 -11.36
N ALA A 157 8.45 10.00 -11.12
CA ALA A 157 8.55 11.45 -11.09
C ALA A 157 9.49 11.92 -9.97
N ALA A 158 9.35 11.35 -8.77
CA ALA A 158 10.25 11.68 -7.67
C ALA A 158 11.70 11.29 -7.99
N GLY A 159 11.94 10.11 -8.55
CA GLY A 159 13.27 9.67 -8.97
C GLY A 159 13.91 10.63 -9.98
N VAL A 160 13.14 11.11 -10.96
CA VAL A 160 13.61 12.10 -11.94
C VAL A 160 13.91 13.46 -11.28
N ILE A 161 13.02 13.96 -10.43
CA ILE A 161 13.21 15.24 -9.75
C ILE A 161 14.43 15.18 -8.82
N VAL A 162 14.50 14.17 -7.98
CA VAL A 162 15.59 13.99 -7.01
C VAL A 162 16.92 13.74 -7.73
N GLY A 163 16.93 12.90 -8.77
CA GLY A 163 18.13 12.62 -9.54
C GLY A 163 18.65 13.82 -10.36
N ALA A 164 17.75 14.71 -10.77
CA ALA A 164 18.14 15.95 -11.47
C ALA A 164 18.51 17.10 -10.53
N THR A 165 18.16 17.01 -9.25
CA THR A 165 18.33 18.09 -8.27
C THR A 165 18.86 17.56 -6.93
N PHE A 166 18.04 17.57 -5.90
CA PHE A 166 18.32 17.06 -4.56
C PHE A 166 17.01 16.67 -3.83
N PRO A 167 17.05 15.80 -2.82
CA PRO A 167 15.85 15.25 -2.18
C PRO A 167 14.90 16.29 -1.57
N ALA A 168 15.43 17.41 -1.02
CA ALA A 168 14.57 18.45 -0.42
C ALA A 168 13.68 19.14 -1.48
N LEU A 169 14.14 19.28 -2.74
CA LEU A 169 13.28 19.80 -3.81
C LEU A 169 12.17 18.79 -4.18
N GLY A 170 12.45 17.50 -4.12
CA GLY A 170 11.43 16.46 -4.22
C GLY A 170 10.36 16.60 -3.13
N ALA A 171 10.76 16.92 -1.88
CA ALA A 171 9.83 17.17 -0.78
C ALA A 171 8.96 18.42 -1.00
N VAL A 172 9.51 19.48 -1.63
CA VAL A 172 8.72 20.66 -2.04
C VAL A 172 7.63 20.26 -3.05
N ALA A 173 7.97 19.44 -4.05
CA ALA A 173 6.99 18.97 -5.03
C ALA A 173 5.88 18.14 -4.37
N VAL A 174 6.22 17.26 -3.43
CA VAL A 174 5.26 16.50 -2.62
C VAL A 174 4.34 17.43 -1.84
N ALA A 175 4.91 18.39 -1.11
CA ALA A 175 4.14 19.38 -0.34
C ALA A 175 3.19 20.20 -1.20
N ALA A 176 3.65 20.61 -2.39
CA ALA A 176 2.83 21.36 -3.35
C ALA A 176 1.63 20.52 -3.86
N LEU A 177 1.83 19.24 -4.15
CA LEU A 177 0.75 18.35 -4.58
C LEU A 177 -0.30 18.14 -3.48
N PHE A 178 0.12 17.90 -2.24
CA PHE A 178 -0.80 17.81 -1.09
C PHE A 178 -1.53 19.16 -0.87
N ALA A 179 -0.83 20.29 -1.00
CA ALA A 179 -1.45 21.61 -0.83
C ALA A 179 -2.54 21.87 -1.90
N VAL A 180 -2.29 21.51 -3.16
CA VAL A 180 -3.29 21.60 -4.24
C VAL A 180 -4.46 20.66 -3.94
N GLY A 181 -4.20 19.43 -3.50
CA GLY A 181 -5.22 18.47 -3.06
C GLY A 181 -6.10 19.05 -1.93
N LEU A 182 -5.48 19.63 -0.91
CA LEU A 182 -6.17 20.27 0.20
C LEU A 182 -7.06 21.44 -0.28
N VAL A 183 -6.56 22.31 -1.14
CA VAL A 183 -7.34 23.42 -1.70
C VAL A 183 -8.58 22.90 -2.45
N LEU A 184 -8.42 21.87 -3.29
CA LEU A 184 -9.54 21.25 -4.00
C LEU A 184 -10.57 20.69 -3.05
N LEU A 185 -10.18 20.03 -1.96
CA LEU A 185 -11.09 19.49 -0.94
C LEU A 185 -11.82 20.59 -0.17
N VAL A 186 -11.13 21.69 0.16
CA VAL A 186 -11.74 22.81 0.89
C VAL A 186 -12.73 23.57 0.02
N VAL A 187 -12.42 23.80 -1.25
CA VAL A 187 -13.31 24.47 -2.21
C VAL A 187 -14.53 23.61 -2.56
N THR A 188 -14.36 22.28 -2.56
CA THR A 188 -15.47 21.35 -2.79
C THR A 188 -16.41 21.34 -1.61
N ARG A 189 -17.68 21.67 -1.81
CA ARG A 189 -18.74 21.62 -0.79
C ARG A 189 -19.82 20.62 -1.21
N PRO A 190 -19.57 19.31 -1.05
CA PRO A 190 -20.53 18.31 -1.48
C PRO A 190 -21.83 18.42 -0.65
N SER A 191 -22.96 18.37 -1.34
CA SER A 191 -24.27 18.17 -0.75
C SER A 191 -24.39 16.71 -0.34
N LEU A 192 -23.91 16.39 0.88
CA LEU A 192 -23.86 15.03 1.39
C LEU A 192 -25.25 14.54 1.79
N LYS A 193 -25.65 13.38 1.27
CA LYS A 193 -26.86 12.69 1.76
C LYS A 193 -26.70 12.34 3.25
N PRO A 194 -27.80 12.34 4.03
CA PRO A 194 -27.75 11.91 5.42
C PRO A 194 -27.10 10.53 5.57
N ASN A 195 -26.37 10.33 6.65
CA ASN A 195 -25.73 9.04 6.94
C ASN A 195 -26.82 8.06 7.39
N ALA A 196 -27.09 7.03 6.57
CA ALA A 196 -28.03 5.96 6.92
C ALA A 196 -27.37 4.82 7.71
N ALA A 197 -26.03 4.85 7.86
CA ALA A 197 -25.31 3.82 8.58
C ALA A 197 -25.47 4.00 10.09
N GLN A 198 -26.15 3.06 10.74
CA GLN A 198 -26.09 2.89 12.19
C GLN A 198 -24.69 2.39 12.53
N ALA A 199 -23.91 3.20 13.26
CA ALA A 199 -22.64 2.77 13.82
C ALA A 199 -22.86 1.49 14.63
N SER A 200 -22.08 0.44 14.38
CA SER A 200 -22.15 -0.77 15.20
C SER A 200 -21.78 -0.41 16.63
N THR A 201 -22.65 -0.75 17.58
CA THR A 201 -22.48 -0.41 19.00
C THR A 201 -21.45 -1.29 19.72
N HIS A 202 -20.93 -2.34 19.05
CA HIS A 202 -20.11 -3.38 19.70
C HIS A 202 -18.87 -3.78 18.88
N VAL A 203 -17.94 -2.86 18.69
CA VAL A 203 -16.69 -3.09 17.91
C VAL A 203 -15.92 -4.35 18.38
N LEU A 204 -15.80 -4.55 19.70
CA LEU A 204 -15.09 -5.73 20.24
C LEU A 204 -15.80 -7.05 19.94
N ARG A 205 -17.11 -7.05 19.92
CA ARG A 205 -17.91 -8.24 19.56
C ARG A 205 -17.76 -8.52 18.06
N ASP A 206 -17.79 -7.51 17.24
CA ASP A 206 -17.62 -7.64 15.79
C ASP A 206 -16.23 -8.18 15.43
N LEU A 207 -15.18 -7.69 16.10
CA LEU A 207 -13.82 -8.23 15.97
C LEU A 207 -13.73 -9.69 16.39
N ARG A 208 -14.32 -10.04 17.54
CA ARG A 208 -14.35 -11.43 18.01
C ARG A 208 -15.06 -12.35 17.03
N ASP A 209 -16.22 -11.95 16.53
CA ASP A 209 -17.00 -12.74 15.59
C ASP A 209 -16.23 -12.94 14.26
N GLY A 210 -15.57 -11.88 13.77
CA GLY A 210 -14.67 -11.97 12.63
C GLY A 210 -13.52 -12.94 12.86
N PHE A 211 -12.90 -12.88 14.04
CA PHE A 211 -11.79 -13.77 14.39
C PHE A 211 -12.23 -15.24 14.49
N VAL A 212 -13.37 -15.49 15.12
CA VAL A 212 -13.95 -16.86 15.21
C VAL A 212 -14.27 -17.39 13.81
N PHE A 213 -14.83 -16.56 12.93
CA PHE A 213 -15.10 -16.93 11.55
C PHE A 213 -13.81 -17.32 10.79
N VAL A 214 -12.76 -16.51 10.93
CA VAL A 214 -11.45 -16.77 10.29
C VAL A 214 -10.86 -18.09 10.80
N LEU A 215 -10.87 -18.33 12.11
CA LEU A 215 -10.37 -19.58 12.68
C LEU A 215 -11.17 -20.81 12.21
N GLY A 216 -12.47 -20.66 11.99
CA GLY A 216 -13.35 -21.69 11.47
C GLY A 216 -13.28 -21.90 9.95
N THR A 217 -12.52 -21.07 9.23
CA THR A 217 -12.44 -21.08 7.75
C THR A 217 -11.01 -21.34 7.29
N PRO A 218 -10.60 -22.61 7.07
CA PRO A 218 -9.19 -22.97 6.86
C PRO A 218 -8.51 -22.23 5.71
N TRP A 219 -9.16 -22.08 4.54
CA TRP A 219 -8.58 -21.37 3.41
C TRP A 219 -8.27 -19.90 3.74
N LEU A 220 -9.15 -19.25 4.52
CA LEU A 220 -9.00 -17.86 4.91
C LEU A 220 -7.88 -17.71 5.96
N LEU A 221 -7.89 -18.55 7.01
CA LEU A 221 -6.87 -18.55 8.06
C LEU A 221 -5.46 -18.71 7.48
N TRP A 222 -5.25 -19.75 6.66
CA TRP A 222 -3.93 -20.02 6.09
C TRP A 222 -3.49 -18.97 5.07
N THR A 223 -4.42 -18.33 4.35
CA THR A 223 -4.09 -17.19 3.49
C THR A 223 -3.63 -15.98 4.31
N LEU A 224 -4.30 -15.67 5.42
CA LEU A 224 -3.88 -14.57 6.30
C LEU A 224 -2.54 -14.85 7.00
N LEU A 225 -2.30 -16.08 7.45
CA LEU A 225 -0.99 -16.48 8.00
C LEU A 225 0.12 -16.36 6.95
N PHE A 226 -0.14 -16.80 5.73
CA PHE A 226 0.78 -16.59 4.60
C PHE A 226 1.05 -15.10 4.37
N ALA A 227 0.00 -14.27 4.29
CA ALA A 227 0.13 -12.82 4.07
C ALA A 227 0.96 -12.15 5.18
N SER A 228 0.76 -12.54 6.44
CA SER A 228 1.54 -12.04 7.58
C SER A 228 3.03 -12.34 7.44
N ILE A 229 3.38 -13.58 7.10
CA ILE A 229 4.78 -14.00 6.91
C ILE A 229 5.35 -13.35 5.64
N PHE A 230 4.56 -13.24 4.57
CA PHE A 230 4.95 -12.57 3.34
C PHE A 230 5.34 -11.12 3.62
N VAL A 231 4.48 -10.35 4.29
CA VAL A 231 4.76 -8.96 4.67
C VAL A 231 6.02 -8.86 5.54
N LEU A 232 6.18 -9.77 6.51
CA LEU A 232 7.33 -9.79 7.42
C LEU A 232 8.65 -9.97 6.68
N VAL A 233 8.72 -10.87 5.70
CA VAL A 233 10.01 -11.24 5.06
C VAL A 233 10.28 -10.48 3.76
N VAL A 234 9.23 -9.92 3.10
CA VAL A 234 9.35 -9.31 1.77
C VAL A 234 9.37 -7.78 1.85
N LEU A 235 8.52 -7.19 2.70
CA LEU A 235 8.27 -5.75 2.63
C LEU A 235 9.47 -4.93 3.11
N GLY A 236 10.09 -5.31 4.22
CA GLY A 236 11.28 -4.64 4.75
C GLY A 236 12.45 -4.58 3.76
N PRO A 237 12.88 -5.70 3.16
CA PRO A 237 13.92 -5.68 2.14
C PRO A 237 13.63 -4.74 0.97
N ILE A 238 12.39 -4.67 0.49
CA ILE A 238 12.00 -3.78 -0.62
C ILE A 238 12.01 -2.31 -0.17
N GLU A 239 11.38 -1.99 0.94
CA GLU A 239 11.19 -0.59 1.36
C GLU A 239 12.45 0.03 1.97
N VAL A 240 13.30 -0.79 2.62
CA VAL A 240 14.46 -0.28 3.38
C VAL A 240 15.77 -0.54 2.63
N LEU A 241 16.00 -1.71 2.03
CA LEU A 241 17.30 -2.04 1.43
C LEU A 241 17.40 -1.67 -0.04
N LEU A 242 16.30 -1.74 -0.79
CA LEU A 242 16.33 -1.47 -2.24
C LEU A 242 16.83 -0.05 -2.59
N PRO A 243 16.49 1.04 -1.87
CA PRO A 243 17.04 2.37 -2.12
C PRO A 243 18.57 2.40 -2.03
N PHE A 244 19.16 1.71 -1.04
CA PHE A 244 20.63 1.62 -0.89
C PHE A 244 21.25 0.81 -2.02
N ILE A 245 20.63 -0.31 -2.42
CA ILE A 245 21.07 -1.10 -3.57
C ILE A 245 21.09 -0.24 -4.84
N ALA A 246 20.02 0.54 -5.06
CA ALA A 246 19.94 1.41 -6.22
C ALA A 246 21.03 2.51 -6.19
N LYS A 247 21.23 3.13 -5.02
CA LYS A 247 22.29 4.13 -4.84
C LYS A 247 23.69 3.56 -5.07
N ASP A 248 23.98 2.38 -4.50
CA ASP A 248 25.32 1.82 -4.53
C ASP A 248 25.70 1.21 -5.89
N ARG A 249 24.71 0.78 -6.68
CA ARG A 249 24.94 0.07 -7.95
C ARG A 249 24.75 0.93 -9.19
N PHE A 250 24.11 2.08 -9.09
CA PHE A 250 23.83 2.94 -10.24
C PHE A 250 24.32 4.37 -10.03
N ALA A 251 24.87 4.97 -11.08
CA ALA A 251 25.38 6.35 -11.03
C ALA A 251 24.28 7.36 -10.67
N ASP A 252 23.02 7.14 -11.13
CA ASP A 252 21.84 7.93 -10.76
C ASP A 252 20.88 7.06 -9.94
N GLY A 253 21.27 6.75 -8.71
CA GLY A 253 20.56 5.84 -7.83
C GLY A 253 19.12 6.24 -7.56
N ALA A 254 18.85 7.54 -7.38
CA ALA A 254 17.50 8.06 -7.13
C ALA A 254 16.56 7.81 -8.31
N ARG A 255 17.01 8.10 -9.54
CA ARG A 255 16.23 7.86 -10.75
C ARG A 255 16.00 6.38 -10.98
N MET A 256 17.04 5.57 -10.81
CA MET A 256 16.93 4.11 -10.99
C MET A 256 15.99 3.49 -9.96
N TYR A 257 16.05 3.91 -8.70
CA TYR A 257 15.11 3.47 -7.66
C TYR A 257 13.66 3.82 -8.02
N GLY A 258 13.40 5.08 -8.43
CA GLY A 258 12.09 5.51 -8.87
C GLY A 258 11.54 4.69 -10.04
N PHE A 259 12.38 4.37 -11.02
CA PHE A 259 11.99 3.53 -12.17
C PHE A 259 11.78 2.06 -11.77
N ILE A 260 12.59 1.49 -10.87
CA ILE A 260 12.35 0.13 -10.35
C ILE A 260 10.95 0.05 -9.71
N LEU A 261 10.59 1.01 -8.88
CA LEU A 261 9.25 1.06 -8.29
C LEU A 261 8.15 1.27 -9.36
N ALA A 262 8.43 2.08 -10.38
CA ALA A 262 7.50 2.30 -11.49
C ALA A 262 7.21 1.01 -12.27
N PHE A 263 8.21 0.16 -12.52
CA PHE A 263 8.02 -1.15 -13.13
C PHE A 263 7.16 -2.08 -12.29
N PHE A 264 7.27 -2.01 -10.95
CA PHE A 264 6.34 -2.72 -10.06
C PHE A 264 4.91 -2.23 -10.26
N GLY A 265 4.68 -0.91 -10.24
CA GLY A 265 3.36 -0.33 -10.43
C GLY A 265 2.73 -0.67 -11.79
N LEU A 266 3.51 -0.61 -12.87
CA LEU A 266 3.08 -1.02 -14.21
C LEU A 266 2.73 -2.50 -14.27
N GLY A 267 3.58 -3.36 -13.70
CA GLY A 267 3.31 -4.78 -13.59
C GLY A 267 2.00 -5.04 -12.84
N SER A 268 1.82 -4.41 -11.67
CA SER A 268 0.62 -4.58 -10.83
C SER A 268 -0.66 -4.15 -11.58
N ALA A 269 -0.62 -3.01 -12.28
CA ALA A 269 -1.75 -2.55 -13.09
C ALA A 269 -2.09 -3.55 -14.21
N LEU A 270 -1.09 -4.05 -14.94
CA LEU A 270 -1.29 -5.02 -16.02
C LEU A 270 -1.76 -6.39 -15.50
N GLY A 271 -1.23 -6.85 -14.37
CA GLY A 271 -1.68 -8.08 -13.72
C GLY A 271 -3.15 -8.00 -13.30
N ALA A 272 -3.54 -6.90 -12.66
CA ALA A 272 -4.91 -6.64 -12.28
C ALA A 272 -5.86 -6.59 -13.49
N LEU A 273 -5.48 -5.87 -14.56
CA LEU A 273 -6.25 -5.77 -15.78
C LEU A 273 -6.42 -7.14 -16.48
N THR A 274 -5.35 -7.93 -16.53
CA THR A 274 -5.38 -9.25 -17.19
C THR A 274 -6.38 -10.18 -16.52
N VAL A 275 -6.41 -10.23 -15.19
CA VAL A 275 -7.36 -11.09 -14.44
C VAL A 275 -8.78 -10.54 -14.48
N SER A 276 -8.94 -9.22 -14.35
CA SER A 276 -10.27 -8.59 -14.32
C SER A 276 -10.99 -8.65 -15.68
N SER A 277 -10.25 -8.76 -16.79
CA SER A 277 -10.80 -8.93 -18.14
C SER A 277 -11.14 -10.38 -18.48
N GLY A 278 -10.69 -11.34 -17.66
CA GLY A 278 -10.88 -12.77 -17.86
C GLY A 278 -11.99 -13.38 -16.99
N ARG A 279 -12.08 -14.71 -17.08
CA ARG A 279 -12.91 -15.50 -16.16
C ARG A 279 -12.08 -15.91 -14.96
N MET A 280 -12.69 -15.96 -13.76
CA MET A 280 -12.05 -16.47 -12.56
C MET A 280 -11.46 -17.88 -12.82
N PRO A 281 -10.20 -18.13 -12.50
CA PRO A 281 -9.59 -19.46 -12.64
C PRO A 281 -10.37 -20.51 -11.86
N ARG A 282 -10.54 -21.71 -12.39
CA ARG A 282 -11.18 -22.81 -11.64
C ARG A 282 -10.44 -23.16 -10.36
N ARG A 283 -9.11 -23.04 -10.36
CA ARG A 283 -8.23 -23.25 -9.20
C ARG A 283 -7.77 -21.90 -8.61
N TYR A 284 -8.73 -21.09 -8.21
CA TYR A 284 -8.51 -19.71 -7.83
C TYR A 284 -7.62 -19.53 -6.58
N LEU A 285 -7.75 -20.40 -5.54
CA LEU A 285 -6.89 -20.38 -4.37
C LEU A 285 -5.45 -20.77 -4.72
N SER A 286 -5.30 -21.87 -5.47
CA SER A 286 -3.98 -22.35 -5.90
C SER A 286 -3.27 -21.34 -6.81
N VAL A 287 -4.00 -20.70 -7.75
CA VAL A 287 -3.45 -19.67 -8.64
C VAL A 287 -3.06 -18.45 -7.85
N MET A 288 -3.91 -17.96 -6.94
CA MET A 288 -3.61 -16.81 -6.09
C MET A 288 -2.34 -17.02 -5.27
N MET A 289 -2.26 -18.15 -4.55
CA MET A 289 -1.10 -18.50 -3.74
C MET A 289 0.16 -18.66 -4.60
N ALA A 290 0.06 -19.25 -5.80
CA ALA A 290 1.16 -19.35 -6.73
C ALA A 290 1.62 -17.98 -7.24
N MET A 291 0.70 -17.06 -7.57
CA MET A 291 1.04 -15.70 -8.00
C MET A 291 1.84 -14.97 -6.93
N TRP A 292 1.37 -14.93 -5.69
CA TRP A 292 2.09 -14.24 -4.62
C TRP A 292 3.41 -14.91 -4.24
N SER A 293 3.43 -16.25 -4.16
CA SER A 293 4.64 -16.96 -3.70
C SER A 293 5.72 -17.07 -4.78
N LEU A 294 5.38 -17.60 -5.97
CA LEU A 294 6.34 -17.70 -7.06
C LEU A 294 6.73 -16.33 -7.62
N GLY A 295 5.81 -15.36 -7.53
CA GLY A 295 6.07 -13.97 -7.86
C GLY A 295 7.11 -13.30 -6.96
N ALA A 296 7.40 -13.84 -5.78
CA ALA A 296 8.47 -13.35 -4.92
C ALA A 296 9.86 -13.84 -5.35
N ILE A 297 9.97 -14.95 -6.09
CA ILE A 297 11.28 -15.54 -6.50
C ILE A 297 12.20 -14.51 -7.19
N PRO A 298 11.72 -13.64 -8.09
CA PRO A 298 12.58 -12.63 -8.72
C PRO A 298 13.28 -11.69 -7.73
N LEU A 299 12.82 -11.57 -6.46
CA LEU A 299 13.52 -10.79 -5.43
C LEU A 299 14.96 -11.29 -5.20
N VAL A 300 15.20 -12.57 -5.39
CA VAL A 300 16.57 -13.14 -5.26
C VAL A 300 17.59 -12.39 -6.11
N VAL A 301 17.17 -11.96 -7.30
CA VAL A 301 18.03 -11.25 -8.25
C VAL A 301 18.60 -9.95 -7.67
N PHE A 302 17.86 -9.27 -6.78
CA PHE A 302 18.30 -8.00 -6.18
C PHE A 302 19.57 -8.16 -5.33
N GLY A 303 19.79 -9.33 -4.76
CA GLY A 303 21.02 -9.63 -4.03
C GLY A 303 22.27 -9.70 -4.92
N PHE A 304 22.13 -10.07 -6.20
CA PHE A 304 23.26 -10.50 -7.03
C PHE A 304 23.52 -9.63 -8.27
N THR A 305 22.50 -8.98 -8.85
CA THR A 305 22.66 -8.26 -10.13
C THR A 305 22.97 -6.77 -9.93
N SER A 306 23.76 -6.23 -10.84
CA SER A 306 23.95 -4.77 -11.02
C SER A 306 23.31 -4.28 -12.33
N SER A 307 22.55 -5.13 -13.03
CA SER A 307 21.85 -4.76 -14.25
C SER A 307 20.49 -4.15 -13.93
N PHE A 308 20.30 -2.88 -14.31
CA PHE A 308 19.00 -2.21 -14.20
C PHE A 308 17.90 -2.97 -14.96
N ALA A 309 18.17 -3.44 -16.17
CA ALA A 309 17.18 -4.15 -16.97
C ALA A 309 16.69 -5.42 -16.28
N VAL A 310 17.59 -6.18 -15.66
CA VAL A 310 17.24 -7.39 -14.91
C VAL A 310 16.39 -7.04 -13.67
N MET A 311 16.74 -6.00 -12.93
CA MET A 311 15.95 -5.53 -11.80
C MET A 311 14.57 -5.04 -12.23
N ALA A 312 14.48 -4.28 -13.32
CA ALA A 312 13.23 -3.76 -13.86
C ALA A 312 12.28 -4.89 -14.28
N VAL A 313 12.81 -5.91 -15.01
CA VAL A 313 12.01 -7.09 -15.38
C VAL A 313 11.57 -7.87 -14.14
N ALA A 314 12.48 -8.10 -13.19
CA ALA A 314 12.14 -8.78 -11.92
C ALA A 314 11.03 -8.05 -11.18
N THR A 315 11.15 -6.73 -11.02
CA THR A 315 10.15 -5.90 -10.33
C THR A 315 8.82 -5.87 -11.07
N PHE A 316 8.85 -5.82 -12.40
CA PHE A 316 7.63 -5.92 -13.23
C PHE A 316 6.91 -7.25 -13.00
N VAL A 317 7.63 -8.37 -12.97
CA VAL A 317 7.06 -9.71 -12.72
C VAL A 317 6.46 -9.76 -11.30
N ILE A 318 7.17 -9.25 -10.28
CA ILE A 318 6.67 -9.18 -8.91
C ILE A 318 5.37 -8.37 -8.86
N GLY A 319 5.35 -7.19 -9.50
CA GLY A 319 4.16 -6.36 -9.58
C GLY A 319 3.00 -7.05 -10.30
N PHE A 320 3.26 -7.68 -11.45
CA PHE A 320 2.23 -8.38 -12.22
C PHE A 320 1.56 -9.49 -11.40
N THR A 321 2.34 -10.28 -10.69
CA THR A 321 1.83 -11.37 -9.85
C THR A 321 1.12 -10.85 -8.62
N ASP A 322 1.61 -9.76 -8.01
CA ASP A 322 0.93 -9.06 -6.91
C ASP A 322 -0.45 -8.55 -7.32
N GLY A 323 -0.53 -7.77 -8.40
CA GLY A 323 -1.80 -7.24 -8.90
C GLY A 323 -2.80 -8.32 -9.28
N THR A 324 -2.32 -9.40 -9.89
CA THR A 324 -3.13 -10.60 -10.21
C THR A 324 -3.71 -11.22 -8.93
N GLY A 325 -2.87 -11.47 -7.92
CA GLY A 325 -3.26 -12.06 -6.65
C GLY A 325 -4.27 -11.20 -5.89
N MET A 326 -4.06 -9.87 -5.86
CA MET A 326 -4.95 -8.92 -5.17
C MET A 326 -6.36 -8.89 -5.76
N VAL A 327 -6.52 -8.96 -7.09
CA VAL A 327 -7.85 -9.03 -7.73
C VAL A 327 -8.57 -10.33 -7.38
N ILE A 328 -7.85 -11.46 -7.43
CA ILE A 328 -8.42 -12.75 -7.02
C ILE A 328 -8.85 -12.70 -5.56
N TRP A 329 -7.99 -12.20 -4.67
CA TRP A 329 -8.25 -12.08 -3.23
C TRP A 329 -9.51 -11.24 -2.93
N GLY A 330 -9.60 -10.03 -3.47
CA GLY A 330 -10.76 -9.17 -3.29
C GLY A 330 -12.06 -9.82 -3.77
N THR A 331 -12.01 -10.55 -4.91
CA THR A 331 -13.16 -11.29 -5.44
C THR A 331 -13.56 -12.46 -4.52
N LEU A 332 -12.58 -13.17 -3.95
CA LEU A 332 -12.83 -14.27 -3.02
C LEU A 332 -13.50 -13.80 -1.73
N LEU A 333 -13.03 -12.72 -1.14
CA LEU A 333 -13.66 -12.12 0.04
C LEU A 333 -15.12 -11.79 -0.25
N GLN A 334 -15.42 -11.13 -1.38
CA GLN A 334 -16.77 -10.74 -1.73
C GLN A 334 -17.69 -11.92 -2.06
N ARG A 335 -17.16 -13.02 -2.60
CA ARG A 335 -17.98 -14.15 -3.07
C ARG A 335 -18.09 -15.30 -2.06
N ARG A 336 -17.09 -15.48 -1.21
CA ARG A 336 -17.02 -16.62 -0.30
C ARG A 336 -17.29 -16.26 1.17
N VAL A 337 -17.16 -15.00 1.54
CA VAL A 337 -17.50 -14.53 2.88
C VAL A 337 -18.96 -14.09 2.89
N PRO A 338 -19.79 -14.55 3.86
CA PRO A 338 -21.16 -14.09 4.00
C PRO A 338 -21.23 -12.56 4.12
N THR A 339 -22.20 -11.92 3.45
CA THR A 339 -22.33 -10.45 3.43
C THR A 339 -22.40 -9.82 4.82
N ALA A 340 -23.05 -10.51 5.77
CA ALA A 340 -23.13 -10.08 7.17
C ALA A 340 -21.77 -10.09 7.91
N MET A 341 -20.79 -10.86 7.42
CA MET A 341 -19.45 -10.99 8.01
C MET A 341 -18.38 -10.26 7.21
N LEU A 342 -18.70 -9.82 5.97
CA LEU A 342 -17.71 -9.28 5.04
C LEU A 342 -16.94 -8.08 5.63
N GLY A 343 -17.62 -7.13 6.25
CA GLY A 343 -16.98 -5.97 6.87
C GLY A 343 -16.03 -6.35 8.00
N ARG A 344 -16.45 -7.28 8.87
CA ARG A 344 -15.64 -7.78 10.00
C ARG A 344 -14.39 -8.52 9.53
N VAL A 345 -14.57 -9.41 8.55
CA VAL A 345 -13.46 -10.17 7.95
C VAL A 345 -12.51 -9.25 7.20
N SER A 346 -13.00 -8.29 6.42
CA SER A 346 -12.15 -7.34 5.69
C SER A 346 -11.34 -6.42 6.62
N SER A 347 -11.93 -6.00 7.74
CA SER A 347 -11.21 -5.22 8.76
C SER A 347 -10.10 -6.04 9.42
N LEU A 348 -10.38 -7.32 9.72
CA LEU A 348 -9.39 -8.23 10.29
C LEU A 348 -8.28 -8.56 9.28
N ASP A 349 -8.63 -8.82 8.02
CA ASP A 349 -7.68 -9.02 6.90
C ASP A 349 -6.72 -7.82 6.79
N PHE A 350 -7.25 -6.61 6.72
CA PHE A 350 -6.46 -5.40 6.64
C PHE A 350 -5.52 -5.24 7.84
N PHE A 351 -6.02 -5.44 9.05
CA PHE A 351 -5.22 -5.36 10.26
C PHE A 351 -4.12 -6.42 10.31
N VAL A 352 -4.46 -7.70 10.08
CA VAL A 352 -3.51 -8.82 10.15
C VAL A 352 -2.46 -8.70 9.05
N SER A 353 -2.85 -8.30 7.83
CA SER A 353 -1.93 -8.10 6.72
C SER A 353 -0.94 -6.97 6.95
N LEU A 354 -1.32 -5.92 7.69
CA LEU A 354 -0.43 -4.78 7.97
C LEU A 354 0.31 -4.88 9.31
N ALA A 355 -0.16 -5.71 10.26
CA ALA A 355 0.39 -5.76 11.61
C ALA A 355 1.90 -6.06 11.66
N PHE A 356 2.39 -6.86 10.72
CA PHE A 356 3.81 -7.21 10.62
C PHE A 356 4.66 -6.22 9.79
N MET A 357 4.04 -5.23 9.14
CA MET A 357 4.76 -4.23 8.34
C MET A 357 5.79 -3.45 9.17
N PRO A 358 5.44 -2.83 10.32
CA PRO A 358 6.43 -2.11 11.13
C PRO A 358 7.49 -3.03 11.70
N VAL A 359 7.15 -4.29 11.99
CA VAL A 359 8.11 -5.31 12.45
C VAL A 359 9.13 -5.62 11.36
N SER A 360 8.66 -5.84 10.12
CA SER A 360 9.51 -6.05 8.95
C SER A 360 10.49 -4.89 8.75
N PHE A 361 9.99 -3.66 8.82
CA PHE A 361 10.81 -2.45 8.70
C PHE A 361 11.85 -2.32 9.82
N ALA A 362 11.45 -2.56 11.07
CA ALA A 362 12.33 -2.44 12.23
C ALA A 362 13.48 -3.44 12.21
N ILE A 363 13.23 -4.66 11.73
CA ILE A 363 14.22 -5.74 11.78
C ILE A 363 15.24 -5.63 10.64
N VAL A 364 14.83 -5.24 9.43
CA VAL A 364 15.66 -5.42 8.24
C VAL A 364 16.92 -4.55 8.23
N GLY A 365 16.87 -3.31 8.75
CA GLY A 365 18.04 -2.44 8.85
C GLY A 365 19.12 -3.01 9.76
N PRO A 366 18.85 -3.30 11.06
CA PRO A 366 19.79 -4.00 11.93
C PRO A 366 20.25 -5.35 11.38
N LEU A 367 19.34 -6.13 10.76
CA LEU A 367 19.65 -7.43 10.17
C LEU A 367 20.69 -7.31 9.04
N SER A 368 20.64 -6.25 8.24
CA SER A 368 21.60 -6.01 7.15
C SER A 368 23.04 -5.75 7.64
N LYS A 369 23.25 -5.50 8.94
CA LYS A 369 24.58 -5.36 9.53
C LYS A 369 25.25 -6.71 9.83
N VAL A 370 24.46 -7.76 10.02
CA VAL A 370 24.94 -9.10 10.41
C VAL A 370 24.69 -10.16 9.37
N VAL A 371 23.76 -9.95 8.46
CA VAL A 371 23.38 -10.85 7.38
C VAL A 371 23.59 -10.15 6.05
N SER A 372 24.20 -10.83 5.09
CA SER A 372 24.46 -10.26 3.77
C SER A 372 23.15 -9.91 3.04
N ILE A 373 23.17 -8.85 2.24
CA ILE A 373 22.02 -8.43 1.40
C ILE A 373 21.56 -9.59 0.51
N GLN A 374 22.51 -10.38 -0.01
CA GLN A 374 22.23 -11.56 -0.83
C GLN A 374 21.35 -12.57 -0.09
N THR A 375 21.70 -12.87 1.17
CA THR A 375 20.94 -13.81 2.01
C THR A 375 19.57 -13.26 2.35
N ILE A 376 19.46 -11.98 2.65
CA ILE A 376 18.16 -11.33 2.97
C ILE A 376 17.21 -11.44 1.77
N PHE A 377 17.67 -11.11 0.55
CA PHE A 377 16.85 -11.21 -0.66
C PHE A 377 16.59 -12.65 -1.09
N LEU A 378 17.51 -13.58 -0.79
CA LEU A 378 17.27 -15.02 -0.98
C LEU A 378 16.12 -15.50 -0.07
N ILE A 379 16.13 -15.12 1.20
CA ILE A 379 15.06 -15.44 2.16
C ILE A 379 13.74 -14.83 1.68
N ALA A 380 13.74 -13.55 1.28
CA ALA A 380 12.55 -12.85 0.79
C ALA A 380 11.94 -13.50 -0.46
N GLY A 381 12.77 -14.10 -1.35
CA GLY A 381 12.30 -14.79 -2.55
C GLY A 381 11.87 -16.24 -2.33
N ILE A 382 12.47 -16.95 -1.38
CA ILE A 382 12.25 -18.40 -1.19
C ILE A 382 11.22 -18.72 -0.11
N VAL A 383 11.27 -18.03 1.04
CA VAL A 383 10.37 -18.32 2.19
C VAL A 383 8.90 -18.23 1.80
N PRO A 384 8.42 -17.25 1.02
CA PRO A 384 7.03 -17.22 0.57
C PRO A 384 6.59 -18.49 -0.15
N VAL A 385 7.47 -19.10 -0.96
CA VAL A 385 7.16 -20.34 -1.70
C VAL A 385 6.93 -21.50 -0.74
N LEU A 386 7.80 -21.63 0.27
CA LEU A 386 7.68 -22.70 1.27
C LEU A 386 6.43 -22.54 2.11
N VAL A 387 6.16 -21.31 2.58
CA VAL A 387 4.97 -21.00 3.40
C VAL A 387 3.69 -21.20 2.60
N ALA A 388 3.65 -20.80 1.32
CA ALA A 388 2.50 -21.04 0.45
C ALA A 388 2.24 -22.52 0.23
N ALA A 389 3.29 -23.33 0.03
CA ALA A 389 3.16 -24.78 -0.11
C ALA A 389 2.54 -25.41 1.15
N VAL A 390 3.00 -25.00 2.33
CA VAL A 390 2.42 -25.42 3.61
C VAL A 390 0.98 -24.97 3.74
N ALA A 391 0.66 -23.70 3.43
CA ALA A 391 -0.69 -23.16 3.52
C ALA A 391 -1.67 -23.87 2.59
N VAL A 392 -1.28 -24.11 1.34
CA VAL A 392 -2.11 -24.83 0.34
C VAL A 392 -2.38 -26.27 0.79
N TRP A 393 -1.37 -26.94 1.38
CA TRP A 393 -1.51 -28.30 1.88
C TRP A 393 -2.37 -28.35 3.16
N ALA A 394 -2.05 -27.55 4.16
CA ALA A 394 -2.69 -27.58 5.48
C ALA A 394 -4.17 -27.12 5.41
N ALA A 395 -4.49 -26.13 4.58
CA ALA A 395 -5.87 -25.73 4.36
C ALA A 395 -6.64 -26.61 3.39
N GLY A 396 -6.00 -27.59 2.75
CA GLY A 396 -6.62 -28.41 1.71
C GLY A 396 -7.18 -27.60 0.54
N MET A 397 -6.55 -26.45 0.20
CA MET A 397 -7.09 -25.46 -0.74
C MET A 397 -7.48 -26.05 -2.08
N ARG A 398 -6.74 -27.05 -2.59
CA ARG A 398 -7.05 -27.72 -3.86
C ARG A 398 -8.37 -28.48 -3.82
N ARG A 399 -8.76 -29.05 -2.69
CA ARG A 399 -10.04 -29.74 -2.51
C ARG A 399 -11.16 -28.73 -2.28
N ASP A 400 -10.90 -27.71 -1.49
CA ASP A 400 -11.86 -26.66 -1.17
C ASP A 400 -12.30 -25.88 -2.41
N GLU A 401 -11.37 -25.46 -3.30
CA GLU A 401 -11.70 -24.73 -4.51
C GLU A 401 -12.50 -25.56 -5.55
N LEU A 402 -12.31 -26.88 -5.56
CA LEU A 402 -13.09 -27.79 -6.42
C LEU A 402 -14.49 -28.04 -5.85
N ALA A 403 -14.63 -28.06 -4.52
CA ALA A 403 -15.92 -28.19 -3.85
C ALA A 403 -16.79 -26.93 -3.95
N HIS A 404 -16.16 -25.75 -4.14
CA HIS A 404 -16.83 -24.45 -4.21
C HIS A 404 -16.48 -23.70 -5.50
N PRO A 405 -16.91 -24.17 -6.69
CA PRO A 405 -16.56 -23.54 -7.95
C PRO A 405 -17.18 -22.15 -8.07
N LEU A 406 -16.37 -21.14 -8.37
CA LEU A 406 -16.79 -19.77 -8.66
C LEU A 406 -16.95 -19.62 -10.19
N ARG A 407 -18.18 -19.63 -10.67
CA ARG A 407 -18.55 -19.41 -12.08
C ARG A 407 -19.00 -17.98 -12.30
#